data_5d9a000533e6aa9c067c6856851890df
#
_entry.id   5d9a000533e6aa9c067c6856851890df
#
_cell.length_a   1.000
_cell.length_b   1.000
_cell.length_c   1.000
_cell.angle_alpha   90.00
_cell.angle_beta   90.00
_cell.angle_gamma   90.00
#
_symmetry.space_group_name_H-M   'P 1'
#
loop_
_entity.id
_entity.type
_entity.pdbx_description
1 polymer ?
#
loop_
_entity_poly.entity_id
_entity_poly.type
_entity_poly.pdbx_seq_one_letter_code
_entity_poly.pdbx_strand_id
1 'polypeptide(L)'
;LLEYQNEILIIDCGLSFPDDEMYGIDIVIPDFTYLIANREKIVGMVITHGHEDHIGAIPYLLKHIKIPVYGTRLTLGLVQNKLKEHNVLGDLRTINAGDRIKLGNYFDIETIRTTHSIADAICLSITTPAGVVFHSGDFKIDYTPIDGEPIDFCKLAQIGKKGVTLM
;
A
#
# COMPACT_ATOMS: atom_id res chain seq x y z
N LEU A 1 -5.79 3.08 -6.30
CA LEU A 1 -5.19 4.41 -6.36
C LEU A 1 -6.18 5.49 -5.93
N LEU A 2 -5.66 6.63 -5.45
CA LEU A 2 -6.43 7.85 -5.19
C LEU A 2 -5.87 8.96 -6.07
N GLU A 3 -6.75 9.73 -6.69
CA GLU A 3 -6.37 10.93 -7.46
C GLU A 3 -7.13 12.12 -6.90
N TYR A 4 -6.39 13.21 -6.66
CA TYR A 4 -6.96 14.50 -6.29
C TYR A 4 -6.22 15.61 -7.03
N GLN A 5 -6.96 16.40 -7.80
CA GLN A 5 -6.40 17.43 -8.70
C GLN A 5 -5.38 16.83 -9.68
N ASN A 6 -4.12 17.21 -9.52
CA ASN A 6 -3.01 16.76 -10.36
C ASN A 6 -2.04 15.84 -9.63
N GLU A 7 -2.46 15.19 -8.54
CA GLU A 7 -1.63 14.26 -7.78
C GLU A 7 -2.31 12.89 -7.66
N ILE A 8 -1.51 11.83 -7.80
CA ILE A 8 -1.93 10.44 -7.72
C ILE A 8 -1.13 9.76 -6.60
N LEU A 9 -1.85 9.14 -5.67
CA LEU A 9 -1.31 8.23 -4.66
C LEU A 9 -1.66 6.80 -5.04
N ILE A 10 -0.67 5.92 -5.12
CA ILE A 10 -0.86 4.49 -5.31
C ILE A 10 -0.90 3.81 -3.93
N ILE A 11 -1.88 2.92 -3.72
CA ILE A 11 -1.96 2.08 -2.53
C ILE A 11 -1.92 0.65 -3.04
N ASP A 12 -0.91 -0.09 -2.62
CA ASP A 12 -0.60 -1.45 -3.04
C ASP A 12 -0.44 -1.61 -4.57
N CYS A 13 0.23 -2.65 -4.98
CA CYS A 13 0.44 -3.00 -6.38
C CYS A 13 0.66 -4.51 -6.47
N GLY A 14 -0.43 -5.25 -6.36
CA GLY A 14 -0.44 -6.70 -6.29
C GLY A 14 -0.57 -7.38 -7.64
N LEU A 15 -0.34 -8.69 -7.63
CA LEU A 15 -0.66 -9.59 -8.73
C LEU A 15 -1.82 -10.50 -8.35
N SER A 16 -2.40 -11.15 -9.33
CA SER A 16 -3.32 -12.27 -9.14
C SER A 16 -2.74 -13.52 -9.77
N PHE A 17 -3.14 -14.67 -9.26
CA PHE A 17 -2.89 -15.95 -9.92
C PHE A 17 -3.96 -16.19 -11.00
N PRO A 18 -3.57 -16.81 -12.12
CA PRO A 18 -4.53 -17.10 -13.19
C PRO A 18 -5.58 -18.12 -12.76
N ASP A 19 -6.76 -18.03 -13.34
CA ASP A 19 -7.78 -19.06 -13.21
C ASP A 19 -7.40 -20.32 -14.00
N ASP A 20 -7.99 -21.47 -13.66
CA ASP A 20 -7.72 -22.77 -14.28
C ASP A 20 -7.88 -22.80 -15.81
N GLU A 21 -8.68 -21.90 -16.36
CA GLU A 21 -8.92 -21.76 -17.80
C GLU A 21 -7.85 -20.95 -18.55
N MET A 22 -6.94 -20.28 -17.82
CA MET A 22 -5.88 -19.43 -18.39
C MET A 22 -4.62 -20.25 -18.66
N TYR A 23 -4.68 -21.19 -19.60
CA TYR A 23 -3.55 -22.06 -19.93
C TYR A 23 -2.30 -21.28 -20.39
N GLY A 24 -1.15 -21.59 -19.75
CA GLY A 24 0.15 -20.98 -20.11
C GLY A 24 0.35 -19.56 -19.55
N ILE A 25 -0.54 -19.10 -18.68
CA ILE A 25 -0.36 -17.85 -17.93
C ILE A 25 0.13 -18.18 -16.52
N ASP A 26 1.25 -17.61 -16.11
CA ASP A 26 1.83 -17.81 -14.77
C ASP A 26 1.30 -16.81 -13.74
N ILE A 27 1.11 -15.56 -14.15
CA ILE A 27 0.65 -14.46 -13.29
C ILE A 27 -0.24 -13.49 -14.08
N VAL A 28 -1.12 -12.80 -13.38
CA VAL A 28 -1.93 -11.69 -13.89
C VAL A 28 -1.55 -10.41 -13.15
N ILE A 29 -1.20 -9.36 -13.88
CA ILE A 29 -0.84 -8.05 -13.30
C ILE A 29 -1.84 -6.98 -13.76
N PRO A 30 -2.00 -5.88 -13.00
CA PRO A 30 -2.84 -4.77 -13.41
C PRO A 30 -2.36 -4.11 -14.72
N ASP A 31 -3.27 -3.50 -15.46
CA ASP A 31 -2.91 -2.62 -16.58
C ASP A 31 -2.38 -1.28 -16.03
N PHE A 32 -1.13 -0.98 -16.33
CA PHE A 32 -0.45 0.23 -15.90
C PHE A 32 -0.53 1.39 -16.88
N THR A 33 -1.26 1.26 -17.99
CA THR A 33 -1.34 2.28 -19.04
C THR A 33 -1.69 3.66 -18.51
N TYR A 34 -2.69 3.73 -17.61
CA TYR A 34 -3.09 4.98 -16.97
C TYR A 34 -1.98 5.59 -16.12
N LEU A 35 -1.31 4.80 -15.29
CA LEU A 35 -0.21 5.27 -14.42
C LEU A 35 0.99 5.72 -15.23
N ILE A 36 1.34 5.00 -16.29
CA ILE A 36 2.46 5.36 -17.18
C ILE A 36 2.17 6.67 -17.90
N ALA A 37 0.95 6.87 -18.39
CA ALA A 37 0.53 8.11 -19.06
C ALA A 37 0.50 9.33 -18.12
N ASN A 38 0.28 9.11 -16.81
CA ASN A 38 0.19 10.15 -15.79
C ASN A 38 1.35 10.13 -14.78
N ARG A 39 2.49 9.53 -15.13
CA ARG A 39 3.62 9.30 -14.22
C ARG A 39 4.09 10.56 -13.48
N GLU A 40 4.03 11.72 -14.11
CA GLU A 40 4.45 13.00 -13.52
C GLU A 40 3.53 13.48 -12.38
N LYS A 41 2.32 12.92 -12.29
CA LYS A 41 1.37 13.22 -11.22
C LYS A 41 1.53 12.31 -10.01
N ILE A 42 2.27 11.19 -10.13
CA ILE A 42 2.36 10.19 -9.06
C ILE A 42 3.29 10.69 -7.97
N VAL A 43 2.74 10.91 -6.78
CA VAL A 43 3.50 11.42 -5.62
C VAL A 43 4.17 10.31 -4.81
N GLY A 44 3.75 9.06 -5.01
CA GLY A 44 4.33 7.90 -4.35
C GLY A 44 3.39 6.71 -4.29
N MET A 45 3.90 5.62 -3.74
CA MET A 45 3.17 4.39 -3.45
C MET A 45 3.29 4.06 -1.97
N VAL A 46 2.20 3.67 -1.32
CA VAL A 46 2.19 3.18 0.08
C VAL A 46 1.69 1.75 0.07
N ILE A 47 2.43 0.85 0.72
CA ILE A 47 2.12 -0.56 0.80
C ILE A 47 1.58 -0.90 2.18
N THR A 48 0.45 -1.58 2.22
CA THR A 48 -0.22 -1.97 3.47
C THR A 48 0.47 -3.15 4.14
N HIS A 49 0.87 -4.17 3.38
CA HIS A 49 1.56 -5.37 3.88
C HIS A 49 2.21 -6.17 2.74
N GLY A 50 2.91 -7.25 3.07
CA GLY A 50 3.82 -7.95 2.17
C GLY A 50 3.28 -9.17 1.44
N HIS A 51 1.96 -9.38 1.29
CA HIS A 51 1.41 -10.47 0.48
C HIS A 51 1.50 -10.18 -1.03
N GLU A 52 1.51 -11.26 -1.83
CA GLU A 52 1.71 -11.19 -3.28
C GLU A 52 0.63 -10.37 -4.00
N ASP A 53 -0.60 -10.49 -3.57
CA ASP A 53 -1.75 -9.75 -4.07
C ASP A 53 -1.73 -8.25 -3.69
N HIS A 54 -0.70 -7.83 -2.92
CA HIS A 54 -0.44 -6.43 -2.57
C HIS A 54 0.90 -5.90 -3.08
N ILE A 55 1.93 -6.78 -3.26
CA ILE A 55 3.27 -6.34 -3.67
C ILE A 55 3.76 -6.97 -4.97
N GLY A 56 3.12 -8.03 -5.45
CA GLY A 56 3.67 -8.88 -6.51
C GLY A 56 3.87 -8.19 -7.86
N ALA A 57 3.10 -7.16 -8.16
CA ALA A 57 3.23 -6.43 -9.42
C ALA A 57 4.15 -5.19 -9.36
N ILE A 58 4.70 -4.84 -8.18
CA ILE A 58 5.61 -3.70 -8.00
C ILE A 58 6.80 -3.72 -8.96
N PRO A 59 7.54 -4.84 -9.15
CA PRO A 59 8.67 -4.84 -10.06
C PRO A 59 8.29 -4.51 -11.50
N TYR A 60 7.12 -4.95 -11.94
CA TYR A 60 6.61 -4.69 -13.28
C TYR A 60 6.29 -3.21 -13.49
N LEU A 61 5.63 -2.58 -12.51
CA LEU A 61 5.34 -1.15 -12.55
C LEU A 61 6.62 -0.30 -12.53
N LEU A 62 7.57 -0.62 -11.62
CA LEU A 62 8.80 0.16 -11.46
C LEU A 62 9.80 0.01 -12.62
N LYS A 63 9.60 -0.93 -13.55
CA LYS A 63 10.29 -0.95 -14.84
C LYS A 63 9.92 0.25 -15.73
N HIS A 64 8.72 0.78 -15.57
CA HIS A 64 8.17 1.86 -16.42
C HIS A 64 8.20 3.24 -15.75
N ILE A 65 8.09 3.29 -14.42
CA ILE A 65 8.05 4.54 -13.66
C ILE A 65 9.01 4.50 -12.46
N LYS A 66 9.51 5.67 -12.06
CA LYS A 66 10.36 5.82 -10.87
C LYS A 66 9.63 6.67 -9.84
N ILE A 67 9.19 6.06 -8.76
CA ILE A 67 8.46 6.70 -7.68
C ILE A 67 8.96 6.18 -6.33
N PRO A 68 8.84 6.97 -5.24
CA PRO A 68 9.12 6.46 -3.90
C PRO A 68 8.05 5.45 -3.47
N VAL A 69 8.49 4.37 -2.83
CA VAL A 69 7.65 3.30 -2.28
C VAL A 69 7.82 3.27 -0.77
N TYR A 70 6.73 3.51 -0.06
CA TYR A 70 6.67 3.53 1.41
C TYR A 70 6.04 2.24 1.91
N GLY A 71 6.59 1.68 2.98
CA GLY A 71 6.05 0.50 3.62
C GLY A 71 6.78 0.20 4.92
N THR A 72 6.27 -0.75 5.69
CA THR A 72 6.92 -1.22 6.90
C THR A 72 8.18 -2.03 6.59
N ARG A 73 9.03 -2.23 7.59
CA ARG A 73 10.35 -2.84 7.41
C ARG A 73 10.28 -4.23 6.78
N LEU A 74 9.39 -5.09 7.27
CA LEU A 74 9.22 -6.44 6.72
C LEU A 74 8.70 -6.38 5.30
N THR A 75 7.65 -5.60 5.06
CA THR A 75 7.04 -5.40 3.74
C THR A 75 8.08 -4.94 2.70
N LEU A 76 8.87 -3.91 3.04
CA LEU A 76 9.92 -3.43 2.13
C LEU A 76 11.07 -4.42 1.94
N GLY A 77 11.36 -5.26 2.94
CA GLY A 77 12.32 -6.35 2.79
C GLY A 77 11.88 -7.36 1.72
N LEU A 78 10.59 -7.71 1.71
CA LEU A 78 9.99 -8.58 0.69
C LEU A 78 10.00 -7.91 -0.69
N VAL A 79 9.57 -6.65 -0.77
CA VAL A 79 9.62 -5.84 -2.01
C VAL A 79 11.06 -5.76 -2.56
N GLN A 80 12.05 -5.52 -1.70
CA GLN A 80 13.46 -5.43 -2.12
C GLN A 80 13.95 -6.74 -2.75
N ASN A 81 13.57 -7.89 -2.19
CA ASN A 81 13.93 -9.19 -2.77
C ASN A 81 13.33 -9.37 -4.16
N LYS A 82 12.05 -9.04 -4.33
CA LYS A 82 11.38 -9.07 -5.64
C LYS A 82 12.05 -8.14 -6.66
N LEU A 83 12.39 -6.93 -6.25
CA LEU A 83 13.08 -5.99 -7.13
C LEU A 83 14.45 -6.52 -7.58
N LYS A 84 15.20 -7.19 -6.69
CA LYS A 84 16.47 -7.85 -7.03
C LYS A 84 16.28 -8.98 -8.05
N GLU A 85 15.29 -9.85 -7.87
CA GLU A 85 14.96 -10.94 -8.79
C GLU A 85 14.65 -10.43 -10.20
N HIS A 86 13.98 -9.27 -10.28
CA HIS A 86 13.63 -8.63 -11.55
C HIS A 86 14.68 -7.64 -12.09
N ASN A 87 15.84 -7.47 -11.39
CA ASN A 87 16.88 -6.50 -11.73
C ASN A 87 16.34 -5.06 -11.83
N VAL A 88 15.44 -4.67 -10.93
CA VAL A 88 14.84 -3.34 -10.85
C VAL A 88 15.36 -2.62 -9.61
N LEU A 89 15.65 -1.33 -9.73
CA LEU A 89 15.99 -0.45 -8.61
C LEU A 89 14.73 0.27 -8.12
N GLY A 90 14.55 0.36 -6.81
CA GLY A 90 13.44 1.10 -6.17
C GLY A 90 13.94 2.10 -5.13
N ASP A 91 13.24 3.24 -5.01
CA ASP A 91 13.40 4.18 -3.89
C ASP A 91 12.48 3.71 -2.74
N LEU A 92 13.00 2.85 -1.86
CA LEU A 92 12.26 2.24 -0.75
C LEU A 92 12.44 3.08 0.52
N ARG A 93 11.33 3.52 1.12
CA ARG A 93 11.30 4.39 2.30
C ARG A 93 10.50 3.75 3.42
N THR A 94 11.19 3.39 4.51
CA THR A 94 10.58 2.72 5.65
C THR A 94 9.70 3.69 6.45
N ILE A 95 8.51 3.22 6.78
CA ILE A 95 7.56 3.83 7.70
C ILE A 95 7.15 2.80 8.76
N ASN A 96 6.62 3.26 9.88
CA ASN A 96 6.16 2.41 10.97
C ASN A 96 4.66 2.65 11.23
N ALA A 97 4.00 1.71 11.87
CA ALA A 97 2.66 1.95 12.39
C ALA A 97 2.68 3.12 13.39
N GLY A 98 1.74 4.05 13.23
CA GLY A 98 1.66 5.29 13.99
C GLY A 98 2.36 6.50 13.34
N ASP A 99 3.13 6.29 12.27
CA ASP A 99 3.77 7.38 11.55
C ASP A 99 2.72 8.22 10.78
N ARG A 100 3.07 9.47 10.57
CA ARG A 100 2.32 10.38 9.71
C ARG A 100 3.23 10.96 8.65
N ILE A 101 2.88 10.74 7.39
CA ILE A 101 3.65 11.19 6.24
C ILE A 101 2.79 12.06 5.33
N LYS A 102 3.41 13.04 4.69
CA LYS A 102 2.74 13.85 3.68
C LYS A 102 3.34 13.55 2.31
N LEU A 103 2.50 13.15 1.37
CA LEU A 103 2.88 12.91 -0.02
C LEU A 103 2.21 13.93 -0.92
N GLY A 104 3.04 14.61 -1.73
CA GLY A 104 2.57 15.75 -2.51
C GLY A 104 2.03 16.88 -1.65
N ASN A 105 1.07 17.59 -2.19
CA ASN A 105 0.41 18.71 -1.50
C ASN A 105 -0.87 18.27 -0.77
N TYR A 106 -1.51 17.19 -1.23
CA TYR A 106 -2.89 16.87 -0.89
C TYR A 106 -3.07 15.62 -0.03
N PHE A 107 -2.10 14.71 0.05
CA PHE A 107 -2.25 13.45 0.79
C PHE A 107 -1.49 13.49 2.12
N ASP A 108 -2.23 13.57 3.22
CA ASP A 108 -1.73 13.47 4.59
C ASP A 108 -2.13 12.10 5.13
N ILE A 109 -1.15 11.20 5.27
CA ILE A 109 -1.37 9.78 5.51
C ILE A 109 -0.91 9.43 6.90
N GLU A 110 -1.79 8.87 7.69
CA GLU A 110 -1.51 8.29 9.00
C GLU A 110 -1.61 6.78 8.90
N THR A 111 -0.55 6.08 9.33
CA THR A 111 -0.47 4.63 9.35
C THR A 111 -0.97 4.10 10.69
N ILE A 112 -1.80 3.07 10.66
CA ILE A 112 -2.40 2.49 11.85
C ILE A 112 -2.04 1.01 11.91
N ARG A 113 -1.60 0.53 13.07
CA ARG A 113 -1.34 -0.90 13.26
C ARG A 113 -2.62 -1.70 13.08
N THR A 114 -2.49 -2.77 12.29
CA THR A 114 -3.51 -3.82 12.20
C THR A 114 -2.88 -5.19 12.42
N THR A 115 -3.70 -6.20 12.60
CA THR A 115 -3.27 -7.60 12.66
C THR A 115 -3.75 -8.34 11.42
N HIS A 116 -2.87 -9.17 10.87
CA HIS A 116 -3.15 -10.00 9.71
C HIS A 116 -2.38 -11.33 9.81
N SER A 117 -2.38 -12.15 8.76
CA SER A 117 -1.60 -13.40 8.71
C SER A 117 -0.10 -13.18 8.46
N ILE A 118 0.30 -11.96 8.19
CA ILE A 118 1.69 -11.51 8.07
C ILE A 118 1.93 -10.36 9.06
N ALA A 119 3.12 -10.29 9.64
CA ALA A 119 3.50 -9.21 10.55
C ALA A 119 3.68 -7.86 9.83
N ASP A 120 3.74 -6.79 10.60
CA ASP A 120 3.95 -5.41 10.13
C ASP A 120 2.84 -4.86 9.20
N ALA A 121 1.64 -5.46 9.19
CA ALA A 121 0.51 -4.95 8.43
C ALA A 121 -0.02 -3.62 9.00
N ILE A 122 -0.42 -2.71 8.11
CA ILE A 122 -0.95 -1.39 8.47
C ILE A 122 -2.23 -1.06 7.70
N CYS A 123 -3.15 -0.35 8.37
CA CYS A 123 -4.22 0.41 7.73
C CYS A 123 -3.75 1.84 7.44
N LEU A 124 -4.44 2.54 6.55
CA LEU A 124 -4.13 3.91 6.18
C LEU A 124 -5.34 4.82 6.41
N SER A 125 -5.13 5.93 7.11
CA SER A 125 -6.08 7.05 7.17
C SER A 125 -5.52 8.19 6.33
N ILE A 126 -6.13 8.46 5.19
CA ILE A 126 -5.63 9.41 4.19
C ILE A 126 -6.54 10.62 4.19
N THR A 127 -6.03 11.72 4.73
CA THR A 127 -6.74 13.01 4.75
C THR A 127 -6.40 13.79 3.48
N THR A 128 -7.46 14.25 2.80
CA THR A 128 -7.38 15.10 1.61
C THR A 128 -8.31 16.30 1.79
N PRO A 129 -8.22 17.34 0.94
CA PRO A 129 -9.19 18.44 0.97
C PRO A 129 -10.63 18.01 0.67
N ALA A 130 -10.84 16.86 0.01
CA ALA A 130 -12.18 16.29 -0.25
C ALA A 130 -12.75 15.48 0.92
N GLY A 131 -11.93 15.13 1.92
CA GLY A 131 -12.34 14.34 3.08
C GLY A 131 -11.32 13.27 3.45
N VAL A 132 -11.74 12.34 4.30
CA VAL A 132 -10.91 11.25 4.81
C VAL A 132 -11.25 9.95 4.10
N VAL A 133 -10.24 9.31 3.52
CA VAL A 133 -10.32 7.94 3.01
C VAL A 133 -9.66 7.02 4.02
N PHE A 134 -10.36 5.98 4.44
CA PHE A 134 -9.80 4.92 5.28
C PHE A 134 -9.61 3.66 4.45
N HIS A 135 -8.38 3.20 4.34
CA HIS A 135 -8.02 1.95 3.66
C HIS A 135 -7.58 0.92 4.70
N SER A 136 -8.39 -0.10 4.90
CA SER A 136 -8.13 -1.14 5.92
C SER A 136 -6.93 -2.02 5.60
N GLY A 137 -6.54 -2.12 4.33
CA GLY A 137 -5.76 -3.27 3.88
C GLY A 137 -6.48 -4.57 4.24
N ASP A 138 -5.73 -5.64 4.32
CA ASP A 138 -6.19 -6.90 4.87
C ASP A 138 -6.02 -6.92 6.39
N PHE A 139 -7.04 -7.35 7.10
CA PHE A 139 -6.98 -7.40 8.56
C PHE A 139 -7.75 -8.59 9.14
N LYS A 140 -7.37 -8.99 10.33
CA LYS A 140 -8.14 -9.85 11.21
C LYS A 140 -8.21 -9.21 12.59
N ILE A 141 -9.22 -9.53 13.37
CA ILE A 141 -9.26 -9.15 14.79
C ILE A 141 -8.62 -10.28 15.59
N ASP A 142 -7.42 -10.00 16.11
CA ASP A 142 -6.63 -10.92 16.92
C ASP A 142 -6.22 -10.21 18.20
N TYR A 143 -6.65 -10.75 19.34
CA TYR A 143 -6.33 -10.20 20.67
C TYR A 143 -5.04 -10.78 21.25
N THR A 144 -4.45 -11.79 20.61
CA THR A 144 -3.24 -12.48 21.05
C THR A 144 -2.28 -12.70 19.87
N PRO A 145 -1.93 -11.63 19.14
CA PRO A 145 -1.05 -11.76 17.98
C PRO A 145 0.36 -12.19 18.41
N ILE A 146 1.02 -12.99 17.57
CA ILE A 146 2.37 -13.53 17.87
C ILE A 146 3.41 -12.41 17.97
N ASP A 147 3.24 -11.32 17.22
CA ASP A 147 4.09 -10.12 17.26
C ASP A 147 3.84 -9.19 18.45
N GLY A 148 2.89 -9.56 19.32
CA GLY A 148 2.68 -9.00 20.65
C GLY A 148 1.77 -7.78 20.75
N GLU A 149 1.40 -7.17 19.65
CA GLU A 149 0.62 -5.92 19.64
C GLU A 149 -0.68 -6.06 18.84
N PRO A 150 -1.85 -5.93 19.48
CA PRO A 150 -3.14 -6.02 18.78
C PRO A 150 -3.36 -4.80 17.86
N ILE A 151 -4.43 -4.88 17.07
CA ILE A 151 -4.92 -3.75 16.28
C ILE A 151 -5.18 -2.53 17.16
N ASP A 152 -4.83 -1.33 16.68
CA ASP A 152 -5.06 -0.08 17.41
C ASP A 152 -6.51 0.40 17.31
N PHE A 153 -7.39 -0.24 18.07
CA PHE A 153 -8.81 0.12 18.13
C PHE A 153 -9.05 1.54 18.63
N CYS A 154 -8.18 2.06 19.53
CA CYS A 154 -8.33 3.42 20.03
C CYS A 154 -8.15 4.42 18.89
N LYS A 155 -7.16 4.19 18.03
CA LYS A 155 -6.92 5.03 16.87
C LYS A 155 -8.04 4.93 15.84
N LEU A 156 -8.49 3.71 15.56
CA LEU A 156 -9.64 3.50 14.66
C LEU A 156 -10.90 4.23 15.14
N ALA A 157 -11.20 4.13 16.44
CA ALA A 157 -12.34 4.85 17.03
C ALA A 157 -12.21 6.38 16.91
N GLN A 158 -11.00 6.93 17.10
CA GLN A 158 -10.73 8.35 16.92
C GLN A 158 -10.94 8.81 15.48
N ILE A 159 -10.50 8.02 14.50
CA ILE A 159 -10.68 8.29 13.06
C ILE A 159 -12.17 8.24 12.73
N GLY A 160 -12.87 7.20 13.15
CA GLY A 160 -14.31 7.06 12.95
C GLY A 160 -15.11 8.21 13.56
N LYS A 161 -14.70 8.69 14.75
CA LYS A 161 -15.35 9.85 15.41
C LYS A 161 -15.13 11.16 14.64
N LYS A 162 -14.00 11.34 13.96
CA LYS A 162 -13.73 12.51 13.10
C LYS A 162 -14.56 12.49 11.83
N GLY A 163 -15.01 11.32 11.41
CA GLY A 163 -15.73 11.09 10.17
C GLY A 163 -14.83 10.57 9.04
N VAL A 164 -15.31 9.53 8.38
CA VAL A 164 -14.68 8.91 7.21
C VAL A 164 -15.60 9.11 6.02
N THR A 165 -15.05 9.63 4.92
CA THR A 165 -15.83 9.92 3.71
C THR A 165 -15.94 8.67 2.82
N LEU A 166 -14.87 7.88 2.76
CA LEU A 166 -14.78 6.65 1.97
C LEU A 166 -14.00 5.59 2.76
N MET A 167 -14.51 4.35 2.75
CA MET A 167 -13.87 3.16 3.31
C MET A 167 -13.83 2.05 2.27
#